data_13f62204bdf5d6784b04696543f3746a
#
_entry.id   13f62204bdf5d6784b04696543f3746a
#
_cell.length_a   1.000
_cell.length_b   1.000
_cell.length_c   1.000
_cell.angle_alpha   90.00
_cell.angle_beta   90.00
_cell.angle_gamma   90.00
#
_symmetry.space_group_name_H-M   'P 1'
#
loop_
_entity.id
_entity.type
_entity.pdbx_description
1 polymer ?
#
loop_
_entity_poly.entity_id
_entity_poly.type
_entity_poly.pdbx_seq_one_letter_code
_entity_poly.pdbx_strand_id
1 'polypeptide(L)'
;MKLIAAKRVRQLPAGFTLIELLVVIAIIAILAALLLPALSRAKVKAQRIACLNNENQMGIGSQVYADEDDSHALTGVCNFGDDDLNWLYPQYVPNLKVFICPATHHSISNNPQPVSGYVQTRRNDTGKTYEQRLHDNSTYIPDLEEIAEDGTAYNAGTKTGPGTSYEVSGFINGNNSTAASATWTPNVRKTQNVAANYIYQNILNYAVLGKTLTFNLRGQKASPSSMWLIYDGDDAVQYPPGGKWSNNDYPDYIDNHGTDGGNIVFCDGHAEWVLQARYPATFAFGTEEEVYQVYPYP
;
A
#
# COMPACT_ATOMS: atom_id res chain seq x y z
N MET A 1 -49.15 13.20 -77.18
CA MET A 1 -48.05 13.70 -76.34
C MET A 1 -47.62 12.51 -75.45
N LYS A 2 -46.51 11.80 -75.80
CA LYS A 2 -46.03 10.63 -75.04
C LYS A 2 -44.95 11.12 -74.05
N LEU A 3 -45.23 11.00 -72.75
CA LEU A 3 -44.26 11.23 -71.71
C LEU A 3 -43.21 10.10 -71.66
N ILE A 4 -41.96 10.45 -71.92
CA ILE A 4 -40.83 9.52 -71.77
C ILE A 4 -40.43 9.55 -70.30
N ALA A 5 -40.67 8.45 -69.56
CA ALA A 5 -40.24 8.29 -68.19
C ALA A 5 -38.72 8.06 -68.18
N ALA A 6 -37.99 9.00 -67.54
CA ALA A 6 -36.55 8.87 -67.31
C ALA A 6 -36.28 7.75 -66.28
N LYS A 7 -35.57 6.69 -66.70
CA LYS A 7 -35.14 5.57 -65.88
C LYS A 7 -34.00 6.02 -64.99
N ARG A 8 -34.27 6.19 -63.67
CA ARG A 8 -33.23 6.42 -62.66
C ARG A 8 -32.30 5.21 -62.63
N VAL A 9 -31.08 5.40 -63.07
CA VAL A 9 -30.02 4.39 -62.86
C VAL A 9 -29.66 4.39 -61.36
N ARG A 10 -30.01 3.31 -60.69
CA ARG A 10 -29.55 3.02 -59.33
C ARG A 10 -28.04 2.74 -59.43
N GLN A 11 -27.21 3.66 -58.99
CA GLN A 11 -25.80 3.37 -58.74
C GLN A 11 -25.72 2.33 -57.65
N LEU A 12 -25.21 1.15 -57.92
CA LEU A 12 -24.90 0.15 -56.95
C LEU A 12 -23.75 0.68 -56.09
N PRO A 13 -23.82 0.55 -54.75
CA PRO A 13 -22.70 0.92 -53.92
C PRO A 13 -21.45 0.12 -54.37
N ALA A 14 -20.33 0.80 -54.50
CA ALA A 14 -19.05 0.15 -54.82
C ALA A 14 -18.75 -0.93 -53.76
N GLY A 15 -18.64 -2.16 -54.18
CA GLY A 15 -18.30 -3.27 -53.30
C GLY A 15 -16.89 -3.12 -52.77
N PHE A 16 -16.67 -3.33 -51.49
CA PHE A 16 -15.38 -3.30 -50.81
C PHE A 16 -14.54 -4.50 -51.28
N THR A 17 -13.34 -4.28 -51.73
CA THR A 17 -12.46 -5.38 -52.15
C THR A 17 -11.75 -6.03 -50.95
N LEU A 18 -11.40 -7.28 -51.07
CA LEU A 18 -10.68 -8.04 -50.04
C LEU A 18 -9.32 -7.41 -49.75
N ILE A 19 -8.66 -6.83 -50.76
CA ILE A 19 -7.37 -6.17 -50.63
C ILE A 19 -7.52 -4.88 -49.81
N GLU A 20 -8.55 -4.05 -50.04
CA GLU A 20 -8.80 -2.83 -49.29
C GLU A 20 -9.00 -3.13 -47.82
N LEU A 21 -9.76 -4.20 -47.49
CA LEU A 21 -9.97 -4.63 -46.11
C LEU A 21 -8.65 -5.09 -45.49
N LEU A 22 -7.87 -5.90 -46.21
CA LEU A 22 -6.61 -6.46 -45.71
C LEU A 22 -5.57 -5.37 -45.45
N VAL A 23 -5.44 -4.35 -46.31
CA VAL A 23 -4.56 -3.23 -46.08
C VAL A 23 -4.94 -2.41 -44.86
N VAL A 24 -6.23 -2.17 -44.66
CA VAL A 24 -6.71 -1.42 -43.47
C VAL A 24 -6.39 -2.16 -42.18
N ILE A 25 -6.67 -3.46 -42.10
CA ILE A 25 -6.35 -4.23 -40.87
C ILE A 25 -4.82 -4.32 -40.65
N ALA A 26 -4.02 -4.41 -41.70
CA ALA A 26 -2.56 -4.39 -41.59
C ALA A 26 -2.04 -3.08 -41.00
N ILE A 27 -2.57 -1.94 -41.47
CA ILE A 27 -2.19 -0.63 -40.91
C ILE A 27 -2.60 -0.49 -39.46
N ILE A 28 -3.84 -0.90 -39.13
CA ILE A 28 -4.32 -0.88 -37.73
C ILE A 28 -3.45 -1.76 -36.84
N ALA A 29 -3.09 -2.96 -37.31
CA ALA A 29 -2.24 -3.88 -36.56
C ALA A 29 -0.85 -3.29 -36.26
N ILE A 30 -0.22 -2.62 -37.25
CA ILE A 30 1.08 -1.96 -37.09
C ILE A 30 0.95 -0.81 -36.07
N LEU A 31 -0.08 0.03 -36.19
CA LEU A 31 -0.29 1.14 -35.26
C LEU A 31 -0.57 0.65 -33.85
N ALA A 32 -1.40 -0.38 -33.69
CA ALA A 32 -1.70 -0.99 -32.40
C ALA A 32 -0.43 -1.60 -31.75
N ALA A 33 0.40 -2.30 -32.52
CA ALA A 33 1.63 -2.89 -32.03
C ALA A 33 2.62 -1.86 -31.46
N LEU A 34 2.64 -0.64 -31.99
CA LEU A 34 3.47 0.45 -31.50
C LEU A 34 2.84 1.18 -30.29
N LEU A 35 1.51 1.26 -30.23
CA LEU A 35 0.78 2.00 -29.20
C LEU A 35 0.60 1.20 -27.91
N LEU A 36 0.33 -0.12 -27.98
CA LEU A 36 0.02 -0.94 -26.80
C LEU A 36 1.12 -0.94 -25.73
N PRO A 37 2.43 -1.07 -26.04
CA PRO A 37 3.49 -1.00 -25.04
C PRO A 37 3.59 0.37 -24.37
N ALA A 38 3.38 1.44 -25.13
CA ALA A 38 3.43 2.80 -24.59
C ALA A 38 2.23 3.07 -23.67
N LEU A 39 1.03 2.62 -24.05
CA LEU A 39 -0.19 2.75 -23.26
C LEU A 39 -0.10 1.96 -21.95
N SER A 40 0.45 0.74 -21.99
CA SER A 40 0.65 -0.08 -20.79
C SER A 40 1.54 0.65 -19.77
N ARG A 41 2.69 1.18 -20.19
CA ARG A 41 3.58 1.95 -19.31
C ARG A 41 2.93 3.21 -18.76
N ALA A 42 2.17 3.92 -19.61
CA ALA A 42 1.44 5.12 -19.17
C ALA A 42 0.37 4.79 -18.13
N LYS A 43 -0.35 3.66 -18.29
CA LYS A 43 -1.34 3.18 -17.32
C LYS A 43 -0.69 2.89 -15.96
N VAL A 44 0.40 2.13 -15.94
CA VAL A 44 1.12 1.82 -14.68
C VAL A 44 1.56 3.10 -13.97
N LYS A 45 2.13 4.06 -14.72
CA LYS A 45 2.54 5.34 -14.15
C LYS A 45 1.36 6.16 -13.62
N ALA A 46 0.22 6.14 -14.31
CA ALA A 46 -0.99 6.82 -13.85
C ALA A 46 -1.55 6.19 -12.57
N GLN A 47 -1.56 4.86 -12.48
CA GLN A 47 -1.98 4.15 -11.26
C GLN A 47 -1.06 4.48 -10.07
N ARG A 48 0.26 4.52 -10.27
CA ARG A 48 1.22 4.92 -9.24
C ARG A 48 0.98 6.34 -8.73
N ILE A 49 0.76 7.30 -9.63
CA ILE A 49 0.46 8.69 -9.24
C ILE A 49 -0.88 8.79 -8.51
N ALA A 50 -1.87 8.02 -8.93
CA ALA A 50 -3.16 8.01 -8.27
C ALA A 50 -3.07 7.39 -6.86
N CYS A 51 -2.29 6.32 -6.69
CA CYS A 51 -1.98 5.72 -5.40
C CYS A 51 -1.26 6.73 -4.49
N LEU A 52 -0.19 7.36 -4.97
CA LEU A 52 0.53 8.40 -4.24
C LEU A 52 -0.38 9.56 -3.79
N ASN A 53 -1.37 9.93 -4.61
CA ASN A 53 -2.35 10.95 -4.22
C ASN A 53 -3.30 10.47 -3.13
N ASN A 54 -3.69 9.19 -3.14
CA ASN A 54 -4.47 8.59 -2.05
C ASN A 54 -3.69 8.66 -0.74
N GLU A 55 -2.43 8.26 -0.76
CA GLU A 55 -1.56 8.32 0.40
C GLU A 55 -1.32 9.73 0.92
N ASN A 56 -1.15 10.71 0.02
CA ASN A 56 -1.08 12.12 0.42
C ASN A 56 -2.35 12.57 1.18
N GLN A 57 -3.53 12.10 0.77
CA GLN A 57 -4.78 12.41 1.48
C GLN A 57 -4.80 11.77 2.87
N MET A 58 -4.32 10.52 3.00
CA MET A 58 -4.20 9.85 4.29
C MET A 58 -3.15 10.54 5.18
N GLY A 59 -2.02 10.98 4.61
CA GLY A 59 -0.99 11.73 5.31
C GLY A 59 -1.51 13.05 5.88
N ILE A 60 -2.25 13.81 5.08
CA ILE A 60 -2.92 15.05 5.55
C ILE A 60 -3.94 14.73 6.65
N GLY A 61 -4.76 13.67 6.45
CA GLY A 61 -5.72 13.22 7.45
C GLY A 61 -5.05 12.85 8.78
N SER A 62 -3.89 12.20 8.71
CA SER A 62 -3.08 11.85 9.87
C SER A 62 -2.57 13.09 10.64
N GLN A 63 -2.14 14.14 9.95
CA GLN A 63 -1.72 15.38 10.62
C GLN A 63 -2.89 16.04 11.34
N VAL A 64 -4.06 16.13 10.70
CA VAL A 64 -5.27 16.68 11.33
C VAL A 64 -5.70 15.84 12.53
N TYR A 65 -5.65 14.51 12.41
CA TYR A 65 -5.89 13.60 13.53
C TYR A 65 -4.93 13.88 14.71
N ALA A 66 -3.63 14.03 14.43
CA ALA A 66 -2.62 14.26 15.46
C ALA A 66 -2.79 15.61 16.18
N ASP A 67 -3.31 16.62 15.49
CA ASP A 67 -3.60 17.92 16.09
C ASP A 67 -4.81 17.86 17.06
N GLU A 68 -5.72 16.92 16.86
CA GLU A 68 -6.90 16.70 17.72
C GLU A 68 -6.65 15.65 18.81
N ASP A 69 -5.67 14.75 18.65
CA ASP A 69 -5.36 13.71 19.63
C ASP A 69 -4.61 14.27 20.85
N ASP A 70 -5.06 13.96 22.08
CA ASP A 70 -4.48 14.43 23.33
C ASP A 70 -2.98 14.13 23.48
N SER A 71 -2.50 13.05 22.89
CA SER A 71 -1.10 12.64 22.90
C SER A 71 -0.33 13.07 21.64
N HIS A 72 -1.00 13.75 20.72
CA HIS A 72 -0.50 14.09 19.39
C HIS A 72 0.02 12.87 18.62
N ALA A 73 -0.70 11.75 18.76
CA ALA A 73 -0.39 10.52 18.04
C ALA A 73 -0.67 10.68 16.54
N LEU A 74 0.24 10.22 15.71
CA LEU A 74 0.11 10.30 14.26
C LEU A 74 -0.80 9.22 13.67
N THR A 75 -1.16 8.21 14.45
CA THR A 75 -2.09 7.14 14.06
C THR A 75 -2.99 6.75 15.21
N GLY A 76 -4.17 6.21 14.87
CA GLY A 76 -5.10 5.63 15.84
C GLY A 76 -4.85 4.17 16.18
N VAL A 77 -3.85 3.52 15.56
CA VAL A 77 -3.55 2.11 15.78
C VAL A 77 -3.10 1.81 17.21
N CYS A 78 -3.38 0.61 17.69
CA CYS A 78 -3.21 0.26 19.10
C CYS A 78 -1.89 -0.46 19.41
N ASN A 79 -1.27 -1.09 18.42
CA ASN A 79 0.01 -1.77 18.57
C ASN A 79 0.79 -1.76 17.24
N PHE A 80 1.94 -2.41 17.22
CA PHE A 80 2.86 -2.50 16.09
C PHE A 80 2.29 -3.30 14.93
N GLY A 81 1.57 -4.26 14.98
CA GLY A 81 0.99 -5.06 13.87
C GLY A 81 -0.49 -4.73 13.63
N ASP A 82 -0.90 -3.51 13.88
CA ASP A 82 -2.27 -3.06 13.72
C ASP A 82 -2.36 -2.15 12.49
N ASP A 83 -2.87 -2.70 11.40
CA ASP A 83 -3.02 -2.01 10.10
C ASP A 83 -4.42 -1.44 9.90
N ASP A 84 -5.07 -1.05 11.00
CA ASP A 84 -6.41 -0.48 10.99
C ASP A 84 -6.39 1.00 10.56
N LEU A 85 -7.15 1.32 9.52
CA LEU A 85 -7.33 2.68 9.00
C LEU A 85 -8.68 3.31 9.38
N ASN A 86 -9.48 2.67 10.24
CA ASN A 86 -10.76 3.22 10.71
C ASN A 86 -10.61 4.56 11.44
N TRP A 87 -9.48 4.82 12.04
CA TRP A 87 -9.21 6.10 12.71
C TRP A 87 -9.14 7.30 11.75
N LEU A 88 -8.94 7.06 10.45
CA LEU A 88 -9.02 8.09 9.40
C LEU A 88 -10.44 8.28 8.87
N TYR A 89 -11.24 7.22 8.83
CA TYR A 89 -12.57 7.23 8.25
C TYR A 89 -13.66 7.43 9.32
N PRO A 90 -14.71 8.17 9.02
CA PRO A 90 -14.91 9.05 7.86
C PRO A 90 -14.43 10.49 8.09
N GLN A 91 -13.94 10.82 9.29
CA GLN A 91 -13.75 12.20 9.75
C GLN A 91 -12.64 12.91 8.99
N TYR A 92 -11.52 12.26 8.78
CA TYR A 92 -10.34 12.86 8.14
C TYR A 92 -10.24 12.51 6.66
N VAL A 93 -10.68 11.32 6.28
CA VAL A 93 -10.69 10.81 4.92
C VAL A 93 -12.06 10.19 4.62
N PRO A 94 -13.04 10.97 4.11
CA PRO A 94 -14.43 10.52 3.99
C PRO A 94 -14.70 9.58 2.80
N ASN A 95 -13.72 9.37 1.92
CA ASN A 95 -13.89 8.58 0.71
C ASN A 95 -13.17 7.23 0.83
N LEU A 96 -13.93 6.15 0.96
CA LEU A 96 -13.39 4.78 1.07
C LEU A 96 -12.49 4.37 -0.09
N LYS A 97 -12.63 4.96 -1.28
CA LYS A 97 -11.76 4.66 -2.42
C LYS A 97 -10.32 5.12 -2.21
N VAL A 98 -10.08 6.02 -1.28
CA VAL A 98 -8.73 6.48 -0.93
C VAL A 98 -7.91 5.35 -0.30
N PHE A 99 -8.57 4.43 0.38
CA PHE A 99 -7.93 3.28 1.04
C PHE A 99 -7.66 2.08 0.11
N ILE A 100 -7.83 2.28 -1.19
CA ILE A 100 -7.58 1.26 -2.22
C ILE A 100 -6.56 1.79 -3.23
N CYS A 101 -5.47 1.06 -3.42
CA CYS A 101 -4.51 1.35 -4.48
C CYS A 101 -5.12 1.02 -5.85
N PRO A 102 -5.11 1.94 -6.82
CA PRO A 102 -5.66 1.69 -8.15
C PRO A 102 -4.93 0.60 -8.96
N ALA A 103 -3.78 0.14 -8.48
CA ALA A 103 -3.03 -0.96 -9.08
C ALA A 103 -3.50 -2.34 -8.61
N THR A 104 -4.29 -2.39 -7.53
CA THR A 104 -4.88 -3.61 -6.98
C THR A 104 -6.33 -3.79 -7.42
N HIS A 105 -6.94 -4.90 -7.03
CA HIS A 105 -8.37 -5.19 -7.18
C HIS A 105 -9.03 -5.35 -5.81
N HIS A 106 -8.50 -4.70 -4.80
CA HIS A 106 -9.12 -4.69 -3.48
C HIS A 106 -10.46 -3.98 -3.51
N SER A 107 -11.30 -4.30 -2.56
CA SER A 107 -12.62 -3.70 -2.41
C SER A 107 -12.93 -3.45 -0.94
N ILE A 108 -13.57 -2.33 -0.65
CA ILE A 108 -14.03 -1.98 0.68
C ILE A 108 -15.54 -1.86 0.64
N SER A 109 -16.22 -2.71 1.40
CA SER A 109 -17.66 -2.68 1.56
C SER A 109 -18.04 -1.64 2.59
N ASN A 110 -18.88 -0.67 2.22
CA ASN A 110 -19.41 0.28 3.17
C ASN A 110 -20.49 -0.39 4.04
N ASN A 111 -20.05 -1.23 4.97
CA ASN A 111 -20.90 -1.96 5.89
C ASN A 111 -20.44 -1.72 7.35
N PRO A 112 -20.75 -0.54 7.92
CA PRO A 112 -20.30 -0.19 9.25
C PRO A 112 -20.90 -1.13 10.30
N GLN A 113 -20.06 -1.62 11.20
CA GLN A 113 -20.41 -2.47 12.32
C GLN A 113 -20.34 -1.68 13.64
N PRO A 114 -21.19 -2.00 14.64
CA PRO A 114 -21.10 -1.36 15.95
C PRO A 114 -19.77 -1.64 16.63
N VAL A 115 -19.15 -0.59 17.18
CA VAL A 115 -17.90 -0.70 17.97
C VAL A 115 -18.11 -1.41 19.32
N SER A 116 -19.34 -1.52 19.81
CA SER A 116 -19.64 -2.21 21.05
C SER A 116 -19.27 -3.70 20.99
N GLY A 117 -18.14 -4.06 21.54
CA GLY A 117 -17.53 -5.38 21.47
C GLY A 117 -16.27 -5.47 20.65
N TYR A 118 -15.92 -4.41 19.92
CA TYR A 118 -14.63 -4.25 19.28
C TYR A 118 -13.58 -3.84 20.31
N VAL A 119 -13.15 -4.81 21.06
CA VAL A 119 -11.96 -4.69 21.90
C VAL A 119 -10.87 -5.39 21.11
N GLN A 120 -10.02 -4.65 20.45
CA GLN A 120 -8.79 -5.25 19.96
C GLN A 120 -7.99 -5.73 21.17
N THR A 121 -8.09 -7.00 21.44
CA THR A 121 -7.16 -7.72 22.31
C THR A 121 -5.95 -8.17 21.49
N ARG A 122 -5.51 -7.34 20.53
CA ARG A 122 -4.36 -7.68 19.74
C ARG A 122 -3.10 -7.68 20.57
N ARG A 123 -2.19 -8.53 20.19
CA ARG A 123 -0.92 -8.85 20.85
C ARG A 123 -0.30 -7.62 21.48
N ASN A 124 -0.29 -7.68 22.73
CA ASN A 124 0.30 -6.75 23.62
C ASN A 124 1.77 -7.14 23.82
N ASP A 125 2.62 -6.70 22.93
CA ASP A 125 4.04 -7.01 22.99
C ASP A 125 4.74 -6.44 24.22
N THR A 126 4.07 -5.55 24.94
CA THR A 126 4.61 -4.89 26.15
C THR A 126 3.80 -5.11 27.40
N GLY A 127 2.74 -5.94 27.38
CA GLY A 127 1.81 -6.12 28.49
C GLY A 127 0.88 -4.90 28.71
N LYS A 128 0.82 -3.94 27.78
CA LYS A 128 -0.04 -2.76 27.84
C LYS A 128 -1.11 -2.84 26.75
N THR A 129 -2.36 -2.69 27.14
CA THR A 129 -3.47 -2.52 26.21
C THR A 129 -3.55 -1.05 25.82
N TYR A 130 -3.42 -0.74 24.53
CA TYR A 130 -3.77 0.57 24.00
C TYR A 130 -5.20 0.50 23.50
N GLU A 131 -6.05 1.42 23.91
CA GLU A 131 -7.36 1.58 23.32
C GLU A 131 -7.21 2.20 21.94
N GLN A 132 -7.78 1.56 20.93
CA GLN A 132 -7.90 2.16 19.62
C GLN A 132 -8.81 3.38 19.75
N ARG A 133 -8.33 4.53 19.32
CA ARG A 133 -9.09 5.76 19.33
C ARG A 133 -9.85 5.89 18.03
N LEU A 134 -11.04 5.33 18.01
CA LEU A 134 -12.02 5.65 16.98
C LEU A 134 -12.70 6.96 17.38
N HIS A 135 -12.28 8.07 16.83
CA HIS A 135 -12.90 9.36 17.11
C HIS A 135 -14.42 9.30 16.89
N ASP A 136 -15.19 9.37 17.97
CA ASP A 136 -16.66 9.44 18.03
C ASP A 136 -17.42 8.46 17.13
N ASN A 137 -16.74 7.51 16.48
CA ASN A 137 -17.37 6.52 15.67
C ASN A 137 -17.92 5.41 16.57
N SER A 138 -19.23 5.37 16.70
CA SER A 138 -19.94 4.20 17.27
C SER A 138 -19.86 2.98 16.33
N THR A 139 -19.20 3.12 15.19
CA THR A 139 -19.11 2.09 14.16
C THR A 139 -17.70 2.05 13.54
N TYR A 140 -17.32 0.86 13.05
CA TYR A 140 -16.10 0.63 12.27
C TYR A 140 -16.43 -0.11 10.98
N ILE A 141 -15.54 -0.06 9.98
CA ILE A 141 -15.64 -0.82 8.75
C ILE A 141 -14.58 -1.93 8.78
N PRO A 142 -14.98 -3.21 8.82
CA PRO A 142 -14.04 -4.33 8.88
C PRO A 142 -12.98 -4.33 7.77
N ASP A 143 -13.38 -3.94 6.55
CA ASP A 143 -12.48 -3.91 5.40
C ASP A 143 -11.44 -2.76 5.45
N LEU A 144 -11.46 -1.89 6.45
CA LEU A 144 -10.42 -0.89 6.72
C LEU A 144 -9.35 -1.40 7.68
N GLU A 145 -9.54 -2.59 8.20
CA GLU A 145 -8.58 -3.30 9.03
C GLU A 145 -7.96 -4.42 8.20
N GLU A 146 -6.65 -4.57 8.26
CA GLU A 146 -6.00 -5.73 7.70
C GLU A 146 -6.31 -6.95 8.57
N ILE A 147 -6.92 -7.98 7.97
CA ILE A 147 -7.41 -9.17 8.70
C ILE A 147 -6.32 -10.24 8.71
N ALA A 148 -5.13 -9.94 9.14
CA ALA A 148 -4.05 -10.92 9.10
C ALA A 148 -3.88 -11.77 10.37
N GLU A 149 -4.65 -11.55 11.44
CA GLU A 149 -4.36 -12.19 12.74
C GLU A 149 -4.97 -13.56 12.98
N ASP A 150 -5.96 -14.00 12.24
CA ASP A 150 -6.60 -15.30 12.47
C ASP A 150 -6.01 -16.44 11.63
N GLY A 151 -4.95 -16.16 10.84
CA GLY A 151 -4.36 -17.15 9.93
C GLY A 151 -5.25 -17.49 8.74
N THR A 152 -6.39 -16.84 8.59
CA THR A 152 -7.15 -16.88 7.35
C THR A 152 -6.51 -15.90 6.38
N ALA A 153 -5.71 -16.44 5.52
CA ALA A 153 -4.93 -15.75 4.55
C ALA A 153 -5.66 -14.55 3.96
N TYR A 154 -5.09 -13.34 4.11
CA TYR A 154 -4.97 -12.52 2.92
C TYR A 154 -4.72 -13.48 1.76
N ASN A 155 -5.42 -13.27 0.67
CA ASN A 155 -5.08 -14.01 -0.56
C ASN A 155 -3.70 -13.53 -1.03
N ALA A 156 -2.68 -13.88 -0.26
CA ALA A 156 -1.30 -13.60 -0.53
C ALA A 156 -1.03 -13.87 -2.01
N GLY A 157 -0.62 -12.86 -2.72
CA GLY A 157 -0.30 -12.97 -4.14
C GLY A 157 -1.45 -12.70 -5.12
N THR A 158 -2.62 -12.26 -4.70
CA THR A 158 -3.71 -12.02 -5.66
C THR A 158 -4.00 -10.56 -5.96
N LYS A 159 -3.56 -9.60 -5.15
CA LYS A 159 -3.96 -8.18 -5.24
C LYS A 159 -5.49 -8.02 -5.34
N THR A 160 -6.25 -8.94 -4.78
CA THR A 160 -7.70 -9.01 -4.90
C THR A 160 -8.30 -9.47 -3.59
N GLY A 161 -9.40 -8.88 -3.20
CA GLY A 161 -10.15 -9.29 -2.02
C GLY A 161 -10.76 -8.10 -1.28
N PRO A 162 -11.50 -8.36 -0.21
CA PRO A 162 -11.88 -7.32 0.73
C PRO A 162 -10.63 -6.84 1.49
N GLY A 163 -10.59 -5.55 1.79
CA GLY A 163 -9.53 -4.96 2.60
C GLY A 163 -8.91 -3.71 1.98
N THR A 164 -8.15 -3.01 2.81
CA THR A 164 -7.30 -1.89 2.38
C THR A 164 -6.11 -2.38 1.57
N SER A 165 -5.51 -1.46 0.81
CA SER A 165 -4.27 -1.73 0.07
C SER A 165 -3.04 -1.15 0.77
N TYR A 166 -3.16 -0.73 2.02
CA TYR A 166 -2.13 0.01 2.72
C TYR A 166 -1.96 -0.53 4.14
N GLU A 167 -0.73 -0.47 4.60
CA GLU A 167 -0.31 -0.83 5.94
C GLU A 167 0.04 0.41 6.78
N VAL A 168 0.04 0.27 8.09
CA VAL A 168 0.25 1.37 9.03
C VAL A 168 1.47 1.13 9.92
N SER A 169 2.46 1.99 9.83
CA SER A 169 3.60 2.00 10.73
C SER A 169 3.39 2.99 11.88
N GLY A 170 2.48 2.66 12.79
CA GLY A 170 2.13 3.54 13.93
C GLY A 170 3.12 3.57 15.08
N PHE A 171 4.09 2.67 15.07
CA PHE A 171 5.11 2.53 16.12
C PHE A 171 6.51 2.46 15.52
N ILE A 172 7.52 2.76 16.33
CA ILE A 172 8.93 2.62 15.97
C ILE A 172 9.59 1.64 16.92
N ASN A 173 10.63 0.92 16.45
CA ASN A 173 11.38 -0.05 17.21
C ASN A 173 10.51 -1.22 17.74
N GLY A 174 9.54 -1.66 16.92
CA GLY A 174 8.55 -2.66 17.32
C GLY A 174 9.02 -4.09 17.27
N ASN A 175 9.86 -4.43 16.32
CA ASN A 175 10.19 -5.83 16.02
C ASN A 175 11.71 -6.07 16.05
N ASN A 176 12.38 -5.73 17.15
CA ASN A 176 13.79 -6.00 17.33
C ASN A 176 14.05 -7.33 18.06
N SER A 177 13.22 -8.32 17.87
CA SER A 177 13.50 -9.66 18.36
C SER A 177 14.42 -10.37 17.36
N THR A 178 15.67 -10.59 17.72
CA THR A 178 16.41 -11.70 17.10
C THR A 178 15.60 -12.97 17.34
N ALA A 179 15.40 -13.81 16.34
CA ALA A 179 14.60 -15.03 16.37
C ALA A 179 14.93 -16.03 17.51
N ALA A 180 15.90 -15.74 18.34
CA ALA A 180 16.35 -16.54 19.47
C ALA A 180 15.93 -16.02 20.84
N SER A 181 15.44 -14.80 20.97
CA SER A 181 14.98 -14.27 22.25
C SER A 181 13.77 -13.36 22.01
N ALA A 182 12.62 -13.88 22.34
CA ALA A 182 11.33 -13.17 22.29
C ALA A 182 11.21 -12.07 23.37
N THR A 183 12.24 -11.27 23.58
CA THR A 183 12.18 -10.06 24.37
C THR A 183 11.92 -8.91 23.41
N TRP A 184 10.65 -8.67 23.15
CA TRP A 184 10.17 -7.49 22.46
C TRP A 184 10.68 -6.25 23.17
N THR A 185 11.44 -5.42 22.48
CA THR A 185 11.73 -4.08 22.97
C THR A 185 10.41 -3.28 22.95
N PRO A 186 10.20 -2.39 23.93
CA PRO A 186 8.94 -1.67 24.01
C PRO A 186 8.75 -0.82 22.75
N ASN A 187 7.67 -1.06 22.04
CA ASN A 187 7.22 -0.24 20.92
C ASN A 187 7.05 1.21 21.36
N VAL A 188 7.59 2.14 20.62
CA VAL A 188 7.39 3.56 20.84
C VAL A 188 6.37 4.08 19.86
N ARG A 189 5.22 4.52 20.36
CA ARG A 189 4.16 5.09 19.51
C ARG A 189 4.66 6.34 18.81
N LYS A 190 4.41 6.46 17.52
CA LYS A 190 4.74 7.63 16.73
C LYS A 190 3.77 8.77 17.04
N THR A 191 4.29 9.78 17.73
CA THR A 191 3.63 11.06 17.97
C THR A 191 4.39 12.15 17.24
N GLN A 192 3.83 13.33 17.08
CA GLN A 192 4.55 14.48 16.51
C GLN A 192 5.86 14.73 17.23
N ASN A 193 5.87 14.63 18.58
CA ASN A 193 7.09 14.81 19.37
C ASN A 193 8.10 13.68 19.18
N VAL A 194 7.66 12.43 19.13
CA VAL A 194 8.54 11.28 18.89
C VAL A 194 9.17 11.39 17.51
N ALA A 195 8.38 11.64 16.47
CA ALA A 195 8.89 11.79 15.12
C ALA A 195 9.96 12.90 14.99
N ALA A 196 9.81 13.98 15.77
CA ALA A 196 10.75 15.09 15.76
C ALA A 196 11.99 14.89 16.61
N ASN A 197 11.96 14.03 17.64
CA ASN A 197 13.01 13.99 18.68
C ASN A 197 13.55 12.60 19.00
N TYR A 198 13.04 11.56 18.36
CA TYR A 198 13.50 10.20 18.62
C TYR A 198 14.99 10.02 18.28
N ILE A 199 15.69 9.30 19.12
CA ILE A 199 17.09 8.90 18.89
C ILE A 199 17.09 7.39 18.67
N TYR A 200 17.51 6.97 17.49
CA TYR A 200 17.58 5.56 17.13
C TYR A 200 18.47 4.77 18.10
N GLN A 201 18.04 3.58 18.45
CA GLN A 201 18.67 2.76 19.48
C GLN A 201 19.53 1.64 18.89
N ASN A 202 19.30 1.27 17.63
CA ASN A 202 19.76 0.01 17.09
C ASN A 202 20.74 0.15 15.92
N ILE A 203 21.47 -0.94 15.71
CA ILE A 203 22.16 -1.27 14.46
C ILE A 203 21.33 -2.37 13.83
N LEU A 204 20.83 -2.15 12.64
CA LEU A 204 19.86 -3.02 11.97
C LEU A 204 20.50 -3.81 10.85
N ASN A 205 20.06 -5.05 10.69
CA ASN A 205 20.42 -5.88 9.57
C ASN A 205 19.19 -6.11 8.67
N TYR A 206 19.35 -5.82 7.41
CA TYR A 206 18.33 -6.02 6.39
C TYR A 206 18.84 -7.09 5.43
N ALA A 207 18.28 -8.29 5.52
CA ALA A 207 18.68 -9.41 4.67
C ALA A 207 17.83 -9.43 3.41
N VAL A 208 18.39 -9.03 2.28
CA VAL A 208 17.69 -8.96 1.00
C VAL A 208 18.47 -9.73 -0.09
N LEU A 209 17.77 -10.62 -0.80
CA LEU A 209 18.28 -11.35 -1.95
C LEU A 209 19.66 -12.03 -1.69
N GLY A 210 19.82 -12.62 -0.51
CA GLY A 210 21.06 -13.30 -0.12
C GLY A 210 22.21 -12.36 0.29
N LYS A 211 21.95 -11.07 0.42
CA LYS A 211 22.89 -10.07 0.95
C LYS A 211 22.35 -9.51 2.26
N THR A 212 23.25 -9.21 3.19
CA THR A 212 22.91 -8.49 4.40
C THR A 212 23.42 -7.06 4.28
N LEU A 213 22.49 -6.11 4.36
CA LEU A 213 22.81 -4.69 4.48
C LEU A 213 22.77 -4.32 5.97
N THR A 214 23.77 -3.59 6.45
CA THR A 214 23.81 -3.17 7.85
C THR A 214 23.66 -1.67 7.93
N PHE A 215 22.68 -1.20 8.69
CA PHE A 215 22.41 0.22 8.94
C PHE A 215 22.72 0.55 10.40
N ASN A 216 23.75 1.35 10.61
CA ASN A 216 24.07 1.85 11.94
C ASN A 216 23.29 3.15 12.21
N LEU A 217 22.12 3.01 12.83
CA LEU A 217 21.27 4.14 13.18
C LEU A 217 21.54 4.66 14.60
N ARG A 218 22.14 3.84 15.47
CA ARG A 218 22.30 4.13 16.90
C ARG A 218 22.88 5.52 17.16
N GLY A 219 22.16 6.31 17.95
CA GLY A 219 22.54 7.66 18.32
C GLY A 219 22.23 8.74 17.29
N GLN A 220 21.74 8.38 16.10
CA GLN A 220 21.27 9.35 15.14
C GLN A 220 19.89 9.87 15.55
N LYS A 221 19.61 11.14 15.28
CA LYS A 221 18.30 11.73 15.50
C LYS A 221 17.40 11.46 14.31
N ALA A 222 16.20 10.99 14.58
CA ALA A 222 15.16 10.81 13.56
C ALA A 222 14.65 12.16 13.02
N SER A 223 14.02 12.10 11.87
CA SER A 223 13.29 13.21 11.25
C SER A 223 11.88 12.77 10.91
N PRO A 224 10.86 13.63 11.10
CA PRO A 224 9.51 13.34 10.65
C PRO A 224 9.44 12.96 9.15
N SER A 225 10.31 13.54 8.34
CA SER A 225 10.42 13.26 6.90
C SER A 225 11.17 11.96 6.55
N SER A 226 11.65 11.21 7.53
CA SER A 226 12.28 9.90 7.33
C SER A 226 11.55 8.76 8.00
N MET A 227 10.67 9.03 8.95
CA MET A 227 9.86 8.02 9.63
C MET A 227 8.62 7.69 8.81
N TRP A 228 8.40 6.42 8.57
CA TRP A 228 7.22 5.92 7.86
C TRP A 228 5.95 6.05 8.70
N LEU A 229 4.81 6.16 8.06
CA LEU A 229 3.52 6.27 8.71
C LEU A 229 2.48 5.33 8.10
N ILE A 230 2.29 5.42 6.78
CA ILE A 230 1.42 4.55 5.99
C ILE A 230 2.21 4.21 4.72
N TYR A 231 2.06 3.01 4.20
CA TYR A 231 2.79 2.57 3.01
C TYR A 231 1.97 1.58 2.20
N ASP A 232 2.36 1.39 0.94
CA ASP A 232 1.77 0.36 0.08
C ASP A 232 1.88 -0.99 0.76
N GLY A 233 0.75 -1.69 0.90
CA GLY A 233 0.71 -3.01 1.51
C GLY A 233 1.61 -3.98 0.77
N ASP A 234 2.33 -4.75 1.53
CA ASP A 234 3.14 -5.86 1.08
C ASP A 234 2.61 -7.18 1.64
N ASP A 235 2.66 -8.21 0.84
CA ASP A 235 2.14 -9.52 1.24
C ASP A 235 3.29 -10.51 1.52
N ALA A 236 3.29 -11.11 2.71
CA ALA A 236 4.21 -12.19 3.03
C ALA A 236 3.94 -13.40 2.13
N VAL A 237 4.91 -13.82 1.34
CA VAL A 237 4.80 -14.94 0.42
C VAL A 237 5.60 -16.14 0.86
N GLN A 238 4.96 -17.30 0.76
CA GLN A 238 5.65 -18.58 0.92
C GLN A 238 6.25 -19.00 -0.43
N TYR A 239 7.59 -18.92 -0.54
CA TYR A 239 8.27 -19.32 -1.76
C TYR A 239 9.38 -20.36 -1.52
N PRO A 240 9.45 -21.43 -2.32
CA PRO A 240 8.37 -21.90 -3.22
C PRO A 240 7.13 -22.31 -2.42
N PRO A 241 5.95 -22.54 -3.06
CA PRO A 241 4.76 -22.97 -2.35
C PRO A 241 5.06 -24.10 -1.36
N GLY A 242 4.74 -23.91 -0.08
CA GLY A 242 5.14 -24.83 1.01
C GLY A 242 6.57 -24.62 1.55
N GLY A 243 7.31 -23.63 1.04
CA GLY A 243 8.64 -23.24 1.52
C GLY A 243 8.60 -22.31 2.76
N LYS A 244 9.63 -21.51 2.91
CA LYS A 244 9.68 -20.51 3.99
C LYS A 244 8.92 -19.27 3.58
N TRP A 245 8.25 -18.63 4.53
CA TRP A 245 7.69 -17.30 4.36
C TRP A 245 8.83 -16.30 4.16
N SER A 246 8.70 -15.42 3.16
CA SER A 246 9.50 -14.21 3.14
C SER A 246 8.93 -13.29 4.21
N ASN A 247 9.79 -12.68 4.99
CA ASN A 247 9.41 -11.51 5.73
C ASN A 247 9.50 -10.35 4.75
N ASN A 248 8.36 -9.71 4.48
CA ASN A 248 8.18 -9.09 3.19
C ASN A 248 8.32 -7.60 3.20
N ASP A 249 8.95 -6.92 3.98
CA ASP A 249 9.18 -5.48 3.90
C ASP A 249 10.13 -5.10 2.73
N TYR A 250 9.84 -5.62 1.54
CA TYR A 250 10.63 -5.34 0.34
C TYR A 250 9.82 -5.53 -0.93
N PRO A 251 9.75 -4.53 -1.82
CA PRO A 251 8.91 -4.56 -3.01
C PRO A 251 9.14 -5.78 -3.89
N ASP A 252 8.11 -6.58 -4.07
CA ASP A 252 8.12 -7.77 -4.90
C ASP A 252 6.95 -7.82 -5.89
N TYR A 253 6.78 -8.92 -6.63
CA TYR A 253 5.82 -8.99 -7.74
C TYR A 253 4.36 -9.01 -7.29
N ILE A 254 4.08 -9.33 -6.02
CA ILE A 254 2.72 -9.40 -5.48
C ILE A 254 2.27 -8.08 -4.85
N ASP A 255 3.20 -7.21 -4.49
CA ASP A 255 2.88 -5.92 -3.92
C ASP A 255 2.12 -5.00 -4.88
N ASN A 256 1.52 -3.97 -4.34
CA ASN A 256 0.67 -3.04 -5.08
C ASN A 256 1.26 -2.60 -6.41
N HIS A 257 2.54 -2.30 -6.43
CA HIS A 257 3.27 -1.79 -7.62
C HIS A 257 4.35 -2.74 -8.13
N GLY A 258 4.43 -3.96 -7.59
CA GLY A 258 5.42 -4.97 -7.96
C GLY A 258 6.84 -4.56 -7.56
N THR A 259 7.83 -5.11 -8.23
CA THR A 259 9.25 -4.93 -7.90
C THR A 259 9.82 -3.53 -8.14
N ASP A 260 9.04 -2.57 -8.64
CA ASP A 260 9.56 -1.23 -8.93
C ASP A 260 9.83 -0.39 -7.66
N GLY A 261 9.07 -0.63 -6.60
CA GLY A 261 9.08 0.12 -5.34
C GLY A 261 7.68 0.29 -4.77
N GLY A 262 7.53 1.12 -3.75
CA GLY A 262 6.26 1.45 -3.10
C GLY A 262 6.11 2.95 -2.83
N ASN A 263 4.88 3.39 -2.65
CA ASN A 263 4.60 4.71 -2.10
C ASN A 263 4.63 4.64 -0.57
N ILE A 264 5.04 5.71 0.05
CA ILE A 264 5.19 5.79 1.50
C ILE A 264 4.77 7.17 1.96
N VAL A 265 3.93 7.23 2.98
CA VAL A 265 3.62 8.43 3.74
C VAL A 265 4.58 8.52 4.91
N PHE A 266 5.14 9.69 5.13
CA PHE A 266 6.03 9.96 6.25
C PHE A 266 5.34 10.72 7.37
N CYS A 267 5.96 10.73 8.55
CA CYS A 267 5.39 11.35 9.75
C CYS A 267 5.21 12.88 9.68
N ASP A 268 5.70 13.55 8.66
CA ASP A 268 5.39 14.97 8.36
C ASP A 268 4.20 15.15 7.39
N GLY A 269 3.58 14.04 6.99
CA GLY A 269 2.41 14.02 6.11
C GLY A 269 2.69 14.02 4.61
N HIS A 270 3.98 14.16 4.19
CA HIS A 270 4.27 14.00 2.77
C HIS A 270 4.27 12.55 2.33
N ALA A 271 3.99 12.29 1.06
CA ALA A 271 4.12 10.97 0.45
C ALA A 271 5.14 10.99 -0.68
N GLU A 272 5.97 9.94 -0.76
CA GLU A 272 7.03 9.79 -1.76
C GLU A 272 6.97 8.40 -2.41
N TRP A 273 7.29 8.33 -3.69
CA TRP A 273 7.60 7.06 -4.35
C TRP A 273 9.03 6.63 -4.05
N VAL A 274 9.19 5.53 -3.36
CA VAL A 274 10.50 4.94 -3.02
C VAL A 274 10.81 3.78 -3.95
N LEU A 275 11.91 3.91 -4.69
CA LEU A 275 12.42 2.84 -5.55
C LEU A 275 12.87 1.63 -4.73
N GLN A 276 12.70 0.41 -5.26
CA GLN A 276 13.14 -0.83 -4.63
C GLN A 276 14.59 -0.76 -4.11
N ALA A 277 15.51 -0.17 -4.86
CA ALA A 277 16.91 -0.06 -4.45
C ALA A 277 17.15 0.83 -3.20
N ARG A 278 16.24 1.76 -2.91
CA ARG A 278 16.30 2.65 -1.74
C ARG A 278 15.48 2.09 -0.57
N TYR A 279 14.60 1.15 -0.84
CA TYR A 279 13.61 0.66 0.11
C TYR A 279 14.24 0.17 1.43
N PRO A 280 15.30 -0.69 1.43
CA PRO A 280 15.91 -1.16 2.67
C PRO A 280 16.42 -0.05 3.58
N ALA A 281 17.00 1.00 3.01
CA ALA A 281 17.50 2.13 3.79
C ALA A 281 16.35 2.96 4.35
N THR A 282 15.34 3.28 3.54
CA THR A 282 14.19 4.06 3.98
C THR A 282 13.35 3.30 4.99
N PHE A 283 13.19 1.99 4.86
CA PHE A 283 12.53 1.13 5.84
C PHE A 283 13.26 1.16 7.19
N ALA A 284 14.57 0.91 7.18
CA ALA A 284 15.38 0.93 8.41
C ALA A 284 15.25 2.26 9.18
N PHE A 285 15.29 3.39 8.47
CA PHE A 285 15.07 4.70 9.08
C PHE A 285 13.62 4.97 9.43
N GLY A 286 12.70 4.41 8.67
CA GLY A 286 11.26 4.63 8.83
C GLY A 286 10.65 3.93 10.03
N THR A 287 11.12 2.71 10.33
CA THR A 287 10.52 1.81 11.31
C THR A 287 11.47 1.43 12.46
N GLU A 288 12.78 1.50 12.23
CA GLU A 288 13.83 0.94 13.09
C GLU A 288 13.69 -0.57 13.29
N GLU A 289 13.36 -1.29 12.24
CA GLU A 289 13.13 -2.73 12.24
C GLU A 289 14.15 -3.50 11.42
N GLU A 290 14.37 -4.76 11.80
CA GLU A 290 15.22 -5.69 11.07
C GLU A 290 14.39 -6.55 10.14
N VAL A 291 14.86 -6.72 8.91
CA VAL A 291 14.31 -7.69 7.95
C VAL A 291 15.23 -8.89 7.86
N TYR A 292 14.74 -10.03 8.34
CA TYR A 292 15.60 -11.21 8.50
C TYR A 292 15.82 -11.99 7.21
N GLN A 293 14.87 -11.99 6.31
CA GLN A 293 15.03 -12.72 5.03
C GLN A 293 14.05 -12.21 3.97
N VAL A 294 14.57 -11.68 2.88
CA VAL A 294 13.86 -11.56 1.62
C VAL A 294 14.42 -12.62 0.66
N TYR A 295 13.59 -13.54 0.23
CA TYR A 295 14.02 -14.57 -0.71
C TYR A 295 13.98 -14.03 -2.14
N PRO A 296 14.97 -14.37 -2.99
CA PRO A 296 14.88 -14.05 -4.40
C PRO A 296 13.71 -14.82 -5.02
N TYR A 297 12.82 -14.11 -5.67
CA TYR A 297 11.87 -14.70 -6.59
C TYR A 297 12.56 -15.02 -7.92
N PRO A 298 12.15 -16.08 -8.63
CA PRO A 298 12.74 -16.45 -9.92
C PRO A 298 12.50 -15.40 -10.99
#